data_ec7f6b7c3ef344fcbf6367d6ebf223eb
#
_entry.id   ec7f6b7c3ef344fcbf6367d6ebf223eb
#
_cell.length_a   1.000
_cell.length_b   1.000
_cell.length_c   1.000
_cell.angle_alpha   90.00
_cell.angle_beta   90.00
_cell.angle_gamma   90.00
#
_symmetry.space_group_name_H-M   'P 1'
#
loop_
_entity.id
_entity.type
_entity.pdbx_description
1 polymer ?
#
loop_
_entity_poly.entity_id
_entity_poly.type
_entity_poly.pdbx_seq_one_letter_code
_entity_poly.pdbx_strand_id
1 'polypeptide(L)'
;MKDHIFNLGNQLKTELEVSSNFTIPNYDNLLVVGMGGSGVAGDVLKNLIIENSNKKVEVRKTYNLPVIDNPENLFLLFISYSGNTEETISALEEAIKLDLNWGVVASGGKLLELANEHKKSFVIVPSGLQPRAAFGLMTKAVVQFLSNDIKVNGNTLCNEAGDYLNSLTLGKENSEIVALSKNLAKSIGKKTAVIYAGTPITYLVAQRWKTQINENAKSKSFTGYMPEVHHNEILSWEADVEGSKNNFILIFLKDAKDHKQVKKRYELTKSILGKEVEILEVENISSDNSIKDIFYLTLIGDLVSVYQAEFLGIDPYNINKIESLKKMLKGN
;
A
#
# COMPACT_ATOMS: atom_id res chain seq x y z
N MET A 1 -4.57 -13.54 11.17
CA MET A 1 -4.10 -12.69 10.05
C MET A 1 -4.70 -13.15 8.72
N LYS A 2 -4.67 -14.44 8.38
CA LYS A 2 -5.27 -14.95 7.13
C LYS A 2 -6.74 -14.58 6.94
N ASP A 3 -7.56 -14.66 7.97
CA ASP A 3 -8.98 -14.28 7.86
C ASP A 3 -9.18 -12.82 7.45
N HIS A 4 -8.31 -11.92 7.91
CA HIS A 4 -8.36 -10.51 7.48
C HIS A 4 -7.99 -10.36 6.01
N ILE A 5 -7.03 -11.17 5.51
CA ILE A 5 -6.62 -11.17 4.10
C ILE A 5 -7.74 -11.74 3.23
N PHE A 6 -8.35 -12.85 3.62
CA PHE A 6 -9.52 -13.41 2.93
C PHE A 6 -10.73 -12.46 2.92
N ASN A 7 -10.78 -11.52 3.86
CA ASN A 7 -11.84 -10.52 3.95
C ASN A 7 -11.55 -9.21 3.18
N LEU A 8 -10.42 -9.10 2.47
CA LEU A 8 -10.05 -7.89 1.72
C LEU A 8 -11.15 -7.44 0.73
N GLY A 9 -11.77 -8.40 0.04
CA GLY A 9 -12.87 -8.10 -0.87
C GLY A 9 -14.07 -7.46 -0.18
N ASN A 10 -14.46 -7.97 1.00
CA ASN A 10 -15.55 -7.37 1.78
C ASN A 10 -15.17 -6.02 2.36
N GLN A 11 -13.90 -5.80 2.72
CA GLN A 11 -13.43 -4.50 3.18
C GLN A 11 -13.63 -3.43 2.10
N LEU A 12 -13.38 -3.73 0.83
CA LEU A 12 -13.61 -2.81 -0.30
C LEU A 12 -15.11 -2.50 -0.53
N LYS A 13 -16.00 -3.39 -0.09
CA LYS A 13 -17.46 -3.26 -0.25
C LYS A 13 -18.14 -2.66 0.98
N THR A 14 -17.39 -2.39 2.05
CA THR A 14 -17.95 -1.84 3.29
C THR A 14 -18.51 -0.43 3.05
N GLU A 15 -19.74 -0.19 3.50
CA GLU A 15 -20.26 1.17 3.61
C GLU A 15 -19.64 1.86 4.81
N LEU A 16 -19.19 3.08 4.62
CA LEU A 16 -18.47 3.84 5.63
C LEU A 16 -19.24 5.09 6.03
N GLU A 17 -19.16 5.41 7.30
CA GLU A 17 -19.77 6.61 7.87
C GLU A 17 -18.96 7.86 7.48
N VAL A 18 -19.67 8.93 7.11
CA VAL A 18 -19.12 10.24 6.81
C VAL A 18 -19.68 11.29 7.77
N SER A 19 -18.94 12.38 7.97
CA SER A 19 -19.42 13.50 8.77
C SER A 19 -20.71 14.10 8.19
N SER A 20 -21.62 14.57 9.06
CA SER A 20 -22.93 15.14 8.67
C SER A 20 -22.81 16.40 7.80
N ASN A 21 -21.72 17.14 7.94
CA ASN A 21 -21.42 18.38 7.20
C ASN A 21 -20.32 18.16 6.16
N PHE A 22 -20.31 16.97 5.50
CA PHE A 22 -19.26 16.60 4.57
C PHE A 22 -19.22 17.54 3.36
N THR A 23 -18.14 18.31 3.26
CA THR A 23 -17.88 19.24 2.16
C THR A 23 -16.39 19.28 1.87
N ILE A 24 -16.04 19.38 0.59
CA ILE A 24 -14.65 19.56 0.14
C ILE A 24 -14.64 20.83 -0.73
N PRO A 25 -13.81 21.84 -0.39
CA PRO A 25 -13.69 23.03 -1.24
C PRO A 25 -13.06 22.67 -2.58
N ASN A 26 -13.18 23.56 -3.57
CA ASN A 26 -12.43 23.41 -4.82
C ASN A 26 -10.92 23.50 -4.55
N TYR A 27 -10.16 22.66 -5.23
CA TYR A 27 -8.71 22.63 -5.15
C TYR A 27 -8.09 22.06 -6.45
N ASP A 28 -6.85 22.42 -6.74
CA ASP A 28 -6.06 21.88 -7.85
C ASP A 28 -4.97 20.92 -7.35
N ASN A 29 -4.50 21.13 -6.13
CA ASN A 29 -3.43 20.36 -5.50
C ASN A 29 -3.97 19.60 -4.29
N LEU A 30 -3.68 18.31 -4.23
CA LEU A 30 -3.99 17.43 -3.11
C LEU A 30 -2.69 16.97 -2.44
N LEU A 31 -2.58 17.22 -1.14
CA LEU A 31 -1.52 16.65 -0.31
C LEU A 31 -2.12 15.61 0.62
N VAL A 32 -1.75 14.36 0.43
CA VAL A 32 -2.15 13.25 1.30
C VAL A 32 -1.05 12.97 2.31
N VAL A 33 -1.39 12.99 3.60
CA VAL A 33 -0.43 12.74 4.69
C VAL A 33 -0.81 11.46 5.43
N GLY A 34 0.10 10.49 5.48
CA GLY A 34 -0.17 9.23 6.17
C GLY A 34 1.03 8.29 6.16
N MET A 35 1.12 7.41 7.16
CA MET A 35 2.24 6.50 7.35
C MET A 35 1.85 5.04 7.10
N GLY A 36 2.83 4.18 6.81
CA GLY A 36 2.64 2.73 6.69
C GLY A 36 1.49 2.35 5.75
N GLY A 37 0.58 1.49 6.19
CA GLY A 37 -0.59 1.05 5.41
C GLY A 37 -1.53 2.19 5.02
N SER A 38 -1.69 3.21 5.87
CA SER A 38 -2.46 4.42 5.56
C SER A 38 -1.80 5.22 4.43
N GLY A 39 -0.46 5.37 4.45
CA GLY A 39 0.28 6.02 3.38
C GLY A 39 0.15 5.26 2.04
N VAL A 40 0.09 3.93 2.06
CA VAL A 40 -0.15 3.12 0.85
C VAL A 40 -1.56 3.35 0.29
N ALA A 41 -2.58 3.52 1.14
CA ALA A 41 -3.92 3.91 0.66
C ALA A 41 -3.91 5.30 -0.02
N GLY A 42 -3.07 6.22 0.47
CA GLY A 42 -2.78 7.50 -0.22
C GLY A 42 -2.15 7.31 -1.60
N ASP A 43 -1.23 6.35 -1.75
CA ASP A 43 -0.63 6.04 -3.05
C ASP A 43 -1.66 5.45 -4.03
N VAL A 44 -2.61 4.63 -3.56
CA VAL A 44 -3.74 4.14 -4.38
C VAL A 44 -4.57 5.33 -4.87
N LEU A 45 -4.96 6.21 -3.96
CA LEU A 45 -5.72 7.41 -4.30
C LEU A 45 -5.00 8.28 -5.33
N LYS A 46 -3.69 8.50 -5.14
CA LYS A 46 -2.84 9.24 -6.10
C LYS A 46 -2.93 8.64 -7.51
N ASN A 47 -2.78 7.32 -7.64
CA ASN A 47 -2.87 6.67 -8.95
C ASN A 47 -4.26 6.87 -9.59
N LEU A 48 -5.33 6.68 -8.82
CA LEU A 48 -6.71 6.86 -9.31
C LEU A 48 -6.97 8.31 -9.77
N ILE A 49 -6.52 9.31 -9.03
CA ILE A 49 -6.74 10.72 -9.38
C ILE A 49 -5.92 11.09 -10.62
N ILE A 50 -4.66 10.69 -10.71
CA ILE A 50 -3.80 10.98 -11.88
C ILE A 50 -4.40 10.35 -13.16
N GLU A 51 -4.96 9.14 -13.08
CA GLU A 51 -5.62 8.48 -14.20
C GLU A 51 -6.92 9.18 -14.64
N ASN A 52 -7.60 9.86 -13.72
CA ASN A 52 -8.97 10.35 -13.94
C ASN A 52 -9.13 11.87 -13.91
N SER A 53 -8.09 12.64 -13.54
CA SER A 53 -8.18 14.09 -13.43
C SER A 53 -6.85 14.79 -13.74
N ASN A 54 -6.87 16.12 -13.86
CA ASN A 54 -5.68 16.94 -14.04
C ASN A 54 -5.11 17.47 -12.70
N LYS A 55 -5.65 17.01 -11.56
CA LYS A 55 -5.20 17.45 -10.24
C LYS A 55 -3.80 16.92 -9.93
N LYS A 56 -3.00 17.72 -9.25
CA LYS A 56 -1.70 17.30 -8.74
C LYS A 56 -1.86 16.63 -7.39
N VAL A 57 -1.28 15.46 -7.22
CA VAL A 57 -1.36 14.69 -5.98
C VAL A 57 0.03 14.34 -5.48
N GLU A 58 0.32 14.73 -4.25
CA GLU A 58 1.50 14.31 -3.50
C GLU A 58 1.08 13.45 -2.31
N VAL A 59 1.84 12.38 -2.03
CA VAL A 59 1.68 11.56 -0.82
C VAL A 59 2.91 11.74 0.05
N ARG A 60 2.70 12.25 1.26
CA ARG A 60 3.76 12.56 2.21
C ARG A 60 3.77 11.57 3.36
N LYS A 61 4.94 10.99 3.61
CA LYS A 61 5.16 9.95 4.63
C LYS A 61 6.27 10.39 5.58
N THR A 62 6.10 11.57 6.18
CA THR A 62 7.08 12.18 7.10
C THR A 62 6.41 13.21 7.99
N TYR A 63 7.15 13.76 8.95
CA TYR A 63 6.76 14.93 9.74
C TYR A 63 6.69 16.19 8.87
N ASN A 64 5.97 17.18 9.36
CA ASN A 64 5.82 18.55 8.86
C ASN A 64 5.23 18.62 7.43
N LEU A 65 4.64 19.75 7.15
CA LEU A 65 4.18 20.10 5.81
C LEU A 65 5.36 20.63 4.95
N PRO A 66 5.28 20.54 3.62
CA PRO A 66 6.18 21.28 2.75
C PRO A 66 5.87 22.78 2.84
N VAL A 67 6.73 23.60 2.25
CA VAL A 67 6.39 25.01 2.03
C VAL A 67 5.12 25.08 1.16
N ILE A 68 4.14 25.87 1.60
CA ILE A 68 2.84 26.04 0.93
C ILE A 68 2.82 27.41 0.26
N ASP A 69 2.91 27.42 -1.05
CA ASP A 69 2.93 28.68 -1.84
C ASP A 69 1.51 29.18 -2.18
N ASN A 70 0.55 28.25 -2.42
CA ASN A 70 -0.82 28.59 -2.84
C ASN A 70 -1.86 27.85 -1.96
N PRO A 71 -2.10 28.30 -0.73
CA PRO A 71 -2.96 27.60 0.21
C PRO A 71 -4.43 27.52 -0.23
N GLU A 72 -4.91 28.49 -1.00
CA GLU A 72 -6.29 28.56 -1.50
C GLU A 72 -6.62 27.45 -2.52
N ASN A 73 -5.60 26.93 -3.23
CA ASN A 73 -5.76 25.87 -4.22
C ASN A 73 -5.31 24.51 -3.69
N LEU A 74 -5.07 24.38 -2.39
CA LEU A 74 -4.58 23.17 -1.74
C LEU A 74 -5.65 22.56 -0.84
N PHE A 75 -5.84 21.26 -0.96
CA PHE A 75 -6.56 20.45 0.01
C PHE A 75 -5.63 19.40 0.63
N LEU A 76 -5.71 19.21 1.95
CA LEU A 76 -4.93 18.23 2.68
C LEU A 76 -5.83 17.08 3.15
N LEU A 77 -5.43 15.84 2.90
CA LEU A 77 -6.12 14.67 3.42
C LEU A 77 -5.21 13.90 4.38
N PHE A 78 -5.54 13.93 5.67
CA PHE A 78 -4.81 13.22 6.72
C PHE A 78 -5.38 11.83 6.91
N ILE A 79 -4.54 10.81 6.76
CA ILE A 79 -4.94 9.40 6.78
C ILE A 79 -4.19 8.66 7.88
N SER A 80 -4.91 8.14 8.87
CA SER A 80 -4.34 7.24 9.87
C SER A 80 -5.39 6.25 10.36
N TYR A 81 -5.16 4.95 10.20
CA TYR A 81 -6.11 3.96 10.68
C TYR A 81 -6.40 4.13 12.18
N SER A 82 -5.38 4.25 13.02
CA SER A 82 -5.56 4.45 14.47
C SER A 82 -6.01 5.88 14.84
N GLY A 83 -5.81 6.86 13.95
CA GLY A 83 -5.99 8.28 14.24
C GLY A 83 -4.98 8.88 15.23
N ASN A 84 -3.95 8.09 15.62
CA ASN A 84 -2.97 8.48 16.64
C ASN A 84 -1.53 8.39 16.13
N THR A 85 -1.30 8.43 14.82
CA THR A 85 0.04 8.44 14.24
C THR A 85 0.70 9.79 14.46
N GLU A 86 1.82 9.82 15.15
CA GLU A 86 2.51 11.03 15.61
C GLU A 86 2.83 11.98 14.44
N GLU A 87 3.43 11.45 13.38
CA GLU A 87 3.80 12.21 12.19
C GLU A 87 2.58 12.84 11.52
N THR A 88 1.46 12.10 11.45
CA THR A 88 0.22 12.59 10.82
C THR A 88 -0.44 13.66 11.69
N ILE A 89 -0.41 13.51 13.02
CA ILE A 89 -0.95 14.51 13.97
C ILE A 89 -0.12 15.78 13.90
N SER A 90 1.22 15.67 13.93
CA SER A 90 2.12 16.82 13.84
C SER A 90 1.86 17.67 12.60
N ALA A 91 1.72 17.01 11.44
CA ALA A 91 1.40 17.70 10.19
C ALA A 91 -0.01 18.31 10.18
N LEU A 92 -1.00 17.65 10.81
CA LEU A 92 -2.35 18.22 10.96
C LEU A 92 -2.36 19.46 11.85
N GLU A 93 -1.66 19.43 12.98
CA GLU A 93 -1.56 20.58 13.89
C GLU A 93 -0.89 21.79 13.20
N GLU A 94 0.06 21.54 12.31
CA GLU A 94 0.65 22.58 11.46
C GLU A 94 -0.38 23.14 10.46
N ALA A 95 -1.17 22.27 9.80
CA ALA A 95 -2.25 22.69 8.90
C ALA A 95 -3.32 23.54 9.60
N ILE A 96 -3.65 23.21 10.84
CA ILE A 96 -4.57 24.00 11.68
C ILE A 96 -3.99 25.38 11.96
N LYS A 97 -2.73 25.48 12.36
CA LYS A 97 -2.05 26.77 12.64
C LYS A 97 -1.98 27.68 11.41
N LEU A 98 -1.87 27.08 10.22
CA LEU A 98 -1.81 27.80 8.95
C LEU A 98 -3.19 28.04 8.33
N ASP A 99 -4.29 27.70 9.01
CA ASP A 99 -5.68 27.81 8.55
C ASP A 99 -5.93 27.21 7.17
N LEU A 100 -5.36 26.04 6.92
CA LEU A 100 -5.47 25.34 5.63
C LEU A 100 -6.80 24.57 5.50
N ASN A 101 -7.15 24.18 4.28
CA ASN A 101 -8.28 23.28 4.00
C ASN A 101 -7.87 21.83 4.14
N TRP A 102 -8.56 21.08 4.99
CA TRP A 102 -8.20 19.69 5.26
C TRP A 102 -9.40 18.80 5.65
N GLY A 103 -9.18 17.49 5.53
CA GLY A 103 -10.09 16.47 6.00
C GLY A 103 -9.35 15.24 6.51
N VAL A 104 -10.09 14.26 7.07
CA VAL A 104 -9.52 13.12 7.79
C VAL A 104 -10.14 11.79 7.36
N VAL A 105 -9.31 10.74 7.31
CA VAL A 105 -9.74 9.34 7.27
C VAL A 105 -9.10 8.61 8.44
N ALA A 106 -9.91 8.11 9.38
CA ALA A 106 -9.43 7.38 10.55
C ALA A 106 -10.50 6.45 11.15
N SER A 107 -10.11 5.54 12.06
CA SER A 107 -11.06 4.73 12.82
C SER A 107 -11.39 5.33 14.20
N GLY A 108 -10.76 6.42 14.58
CA GLY A 108 -10.89 7.08 15.90
C GLY A 108 -9.73 8.00 16.18
N GLY A 109 -9.43 8.20 17.46
CA GLY A 109 -8.25 8.89 17.96
C GLY A 109 -8.21 10.39 17.70
N LYS A 110 -7.03 10.96 17.92
CA LYS A 110 -6.82 12.43 17.90
C LYS A 110 -7.20 13.09 16.58
N LEU A 111 -7.02 12.39 15.45
CA LEU A 111 -7.42 12.95 14.15
C LEU A 111 -8.92 13.21 14.05
N LEU A 112 -9.78 12.26 14.50
CA LEU A 112 -11.24 12.47 14.50
C LEU A 112 -11.67 13.49 15.55
N GLU A 113 -11.02 13.53 16.72
CA GLU A 113 -11.28 14.57 17.73
C GLU A 113 -11.07 15.96 17.15
N LEU A 114 -9.92 16.21 16.52
CA LEU A 114 -9.60 17.47 15.87
C LEU A 114 -10.56 17.78 14.70
N ALA A 115 -10.91 16.77 13.89
CA ALA A 115 -11.86 16.98 12.79
C ALA A 115 -13.25 17.41 13.29
N ASN A 116 -13.74 16.82 14.38
CA ASN A 116 -14.99 17.23 15.02
C ASN A 116 -14.90 18.64 15.63
N GLU A 117 -13.82 18.92 16.37
CA GLU A 117 -13.59 20.23 17.01
C GLU A 117 -13.60 21.37 15.97
N HIS A 118 -12.91 21.17 14.85
CA HIS A 118 -12.79 22.15 13.77
C HIS A 118 -13.88 22.00 12.69
N LYS A 119 -14.89 21.15 12.90
CA LYS A 119 -16.03 20.90 11.99
C LYS A 119 -15.59 20.59 10.54
N LYS A 120 -14.51 19.81 10.41
CA LYS A 120 -13.96 19.40 9.11
C LYS A 120 -14.57 18.08 8.64
N SER A 121 -14.50 17.84 7.34
CA SER A 121 -14.99 16.59 6.73
C SER A 121 -14.14 15.39 7.12
N PHE A 122 -14.77 14.26 7.42
CA PHE A 122 -14.08 13.00 7.71
C PHE A 122 -14.87 11.78 7.23
N VAL A 123 -14.13 10.68 7.07
CA VAL A 123 -14.68 9.32 6.88
C VAL A 123 -14.19 8.45 8.03
N ILE A 124 -15.12 7.72 8.66
CA ILE A 124 -14.81 6.78 9.75
C ILE A 124 -14.66 5.38 9.18
N VAL A 125 -13.55 4.73 9.49
CA VAL A 125 -13.32 3.30 9.20
C VAL A 125 -13.59 2.45 10.43
N PRO A 126 -14.16 1.24 10.29
CA PRO A 126 -14.31 0.31 11.40
C PRO A 126 -12.98 0.03 12.09
N SER A 127 -12.98 0.07 13.42
CA SER A 127 -11.82 -0.22 14.27
C SER A 127 -11.64 -1.73 14.50
N GLY A 128 -10.59 -2.12 15.25
CA GLY A 128 -10.37 -3.50 15.71
C GLY A 128 -9.42 -4.35 14.87
N LEU A 129 -8.88 -3.82 13.77
CA LEU A 129 -7.88 -4.51 12.96
C LEU A 129 -6.46 -4.01 13.26
N GLN A 130 -5.47 -4.84 12.92
CA GLN A 130 -4.11 -4.33 12.77
C GLN A 130 -4.09 -3.35 11.57
N PRO A 131 -3.38 -2.19 11.64
CA PRO A 131 -3.38 -1.19 10.57
C PRO A 131 -3.08 -1.76 9.18
N ARG A 132 -2.14 -2.71 9.08
CA ARG A 132 -1.79 -3.37 7.83
C ARG A 132 -2.88 -4.31 7.29
N ALA A 133 -3.76 -4.79 8.17
CA ALA A 133 -4.89 -5.66 7.81
C ALA A 133 -6.14 -4.88 7.37
N ALA A 134 -6.18 -3.56 7.59
CA ALA A 134 -7.28 -2.68 7.25
C ALA A 134 -7.14 -2.02 5.87
N PHE A 135 -6.28 -2.53 5.00
CA PHE A 135 -5.93 -1.86 3.75
C PHE A 135 -7.12 -1.68 2.80
N GLY A 136 -8.01 -2.68 2.71
CA GLY A 136 -9.24 -2.57 1.91
C GLY A 136 -10.16 -1.47 2.44
N LEU A 137 -10.36 -1.39 3.77
CA LEU A 137 -11.15 -0.34 4.42
C LEU A 137 -10.55 1.05 4.18
N MET A 138 -9.23 1.18 4.35
CA MET A 138 -8.54 2.48 4.14
C MET A 138 -8.62 2.92 2.69
N THR A 139 -8.46 2.00 1.73
CA THR A 139 -8.64 2.29 0.30
C THR A 139 -10.07 2.72 0.00
N LYS A 140 -11.06 1.96 0.49
CA LYS A 140 -12.48 2.33 0.35
C LYS A 140 -12.76 3.73 0.89
N ALA A 141 -12.21 4.05 2.07
CA ALA A 141 -12.42 5.33 2.72
C ALA A 141 -11.85 6.52 1.92
N VAL A 142 -10.62 6.41 1.39
CA VAL A 142 -10.03 7.49 0.60
C VAL A 142 -10.72 7.66 -0.74
N VAL A 143 -11.17 6.56 -1.37
CA VAL A 143 -11.97 6.59 -2.60
C VAL A 143 -13.33 7.23 -2.35
N GLN A 144 -14.01 6.91 -1.26
CA GLN A 144 -15.27 7.50 -0.88
C GLN A 144 -15.12 8.99 -0.52
N PHE A 145 -14.03 9.36 0.19
CA PHE A 145 -13.75 10.75 0.56
C PHE A 145 -13.64 11.66 -0.66
N LEU A 146 -12.94 11.22 -1.73
CA LEU A 146 -12.70 12.00 -2.94
C LEU A 146 -13.47 11.47 -4.17
N SER A 147 -14.64 10.89 -3.95
CA SER A 147 -15.46 10.29 -5.02
C SER A 147 -15.80 11.25 -6.16
N ASN A 148 -15.95 12.55 -5.87
CA ASN A 148 -16.24 13.57 -6.87
C ASN A 148 -15.06 13.91 -7.78
N ASP A 149 -13.83 13.60 -7.36
CA ASP A 149 -12.59 13.88 -8.11
C ASP A 149 -12.18 12.70 -9.01
N ILE A 150 -12.79 11.55 -8.80
CA ILE A 150 -12.61 10.35 -9.61
C ILE A 150 -13.74 10.33 -10.64
N LYS A 151 -13.43 10.54 -11.93
CA LYS A 151 -14.40 10.62 -13.02
C LYS A 151 -15.26 9.36 -13.20
N VAL A 152 -14.80 8.22 -12.71
CA VAL A 152 -15.52 6.96 -12.63
C VAL A 152 -16.12 6.78 -11.24
N ASN A 153 -17.22 6.05 -11.13
CA ASN A 153 -17.81 5.77 -9.82
C ASN A 153 -16.85 4.91 -8.97
N GLY A 154 -16.13 5.56 -8.04
CA GLY A 154 -15.16 4.90 -7.18
C GLY A 154 -15.76 3.78 -6.32
N ASN A 155 -17.05 3.89 -5.94
CA ASN A 155 -17.75 2.80 -5.24
C ASN A 155 -17.93 1.58 -6.14
N THR A 156 -18.26 1.79 -7.44
CA THR A 156 -18.34 0.70 -8.42
C THR A 156 -17.01 0.00 -8.57
N LEU A 157 -15.91 0.75 -8.73
CA LEU A 157 -14.57 0.17 -8.83
C LEU A 157 -14.20 -0.68 -7.60
N CYS A 158 -14.50 -0.18 -6.39
CA CYS A 158 -14.28 -0.92 -5.16
C CYS A 158 -15.14 -2.20 -5.07
N ASN A 159 -16.41 -2.13 -5.45
CA ASN A 159 -17.32 -3.28 -5.40
C ASN A 159 -16.89 -4.36 -6.39
N GLU A 160 -16.60 -4.01 -7.64
CA GLU A 160 -16.11 -4.95 -8.66
C GLU A 160 -14.79 -5.62 -8.24
N ALA A 161 -13.85 -4.84 -7.70
CA ALA A 161 -12.62 -5.38 -7.15
C ALA A 161 -12.90 -6.33 -5.97
N GLY A 162 -13.81 -5.94 -5.08
CA GLY A 162 -14.21 -6.76 -3.94
C GLY A 162 -14.85 -8.09 -4.35
N ASP A 163 -15.77 -8.08 -5.31
CA ASP A 163 -16.41 -9.28 -5.84
C ASP A 163 -15.38 -10.21 -6.50
N TYR A 164 -14.45 -9.65 -7.27
CA TYR A 164 -13.38 -10.41 -7.89
C TYR A 164 -12.48 -11.08 -6.84
N LEU A 165 -12.04 -10.35 -5.81
CA LEU A 165 -11.22 -10.93 -4.73
C LEU A 165 -11.96 -12.03 -3.97
N ASN A 166 -13.24 -11.82 -3.69
CA ASN A 166 -14.07 -12.83 -3.04
C ASN A 166 -14.17 -14.11 -3.90
N SER A 167 -14.26 -13.99 -5.22
CA SER A 167 -14.26 -15.14 -6.13
C SER A 167 -12.95 -15.92 -6.10
N LEU A 168 -11.80 -15.25 -6.04
CA LEU A 168 -10.48 -15.86 -5.96
C LEU A 168 -10.24 -16.60 -4.64
N THR A 169 -10.91 -16.16 -3.58
CA THR A 169 -10.77 -16.74 -2.24
C THR A 169 -11.88 -17.71 -1.86
N LEU A 170 -12.75 -18.08 -2.83
CA LEU A 170 -13.73 -19.15 -2.65
C LEU A 170 -13.00 -20.45 -2.31
N GLY A 171 -13.48 -21.14 -1.24
CA GLY A 171 -12.80 -22.32 -0.70
C GLY A 171 -11.57 -22.02 0.15
N LYS A 172 -11.23 -20.73 0.37
CA LYS A 172 -10.13 -20.25 1.24
C LYS A 172 -8.84 -21.04 0.98
N GLU A 173 -8.41 -21.85 1.96
CA GLU A 173 -7.15 -22.59 1.94
C GLU A 173 -6.98 -23.53 0.73
N ASN A 174 -8.07 -23.91 0.05
CA ASN A 174 -8.08 -24.80 -1.11
C ASN A 174 -8.15 -24.03 -2.44
N SER A 175 -8.13 -22.71 -2.44
CA SER A 175 -8.17 -21.90 -3.66
C SER A 175 -6.82 -21.89 -4.38
N GLU A 176 -6.84 -21.71 -5.72
CA GLU A 176 -5.64 -21.63 -6.55
C GLU A 176 -4.72 -20.49 -6.15
N ILE A 177 -5.29 -19.33 -5.77
CA ILE A 177 -4.53 -18.17 -5.33
C ILE A 177 -3.72 -18.48 -4.06
N VAL A 178 -4.28 -19.30 -3.16
CA VAL A 178 -3.58 -19.77 -1.96
C VAL A 178 -2.47 -20.75 -2.31
N ALA A 179 -2.72 -21.68 -3.23
CA ALA A 179 -1.69 -22.61 -3.70
C ALA A 179 -0.50 -21.86 -4.32
N LEU A 180 -0.76 -20.88 -5.18
CA LEU A 180 0.26 -19.98 -5.74
C LEU A 180 1.05 -19.28 -4.63
N SER A 181 0.36 -18.66 -3.68
CA SER A 181 0.99 -17.91 -2.60
C SER A 181 1.84 -18.78 -1.68
N LYS A 182 1.41 -20.01 -1.39
CA LYS A 182 2.19 -20.99 -0.61
C LYS A 182 3.47 -21.40 -1.34
N ASN A 183 3.41 -21.62 -2.66
CA ASN A 183 4.57 -21.96 -3.47
C ASN A 183 5.58 -20.79 -3.49
N LEU A 184 5.13 -19.56 -3.71
CA LEU A 184 5.98 -18.37 -3.65
C LEU A 184 6.63 -18.21 -2.26
N ALA A 185 5.85 -18.33 -1.20
CA ALA A 185 6.35 -18.25 0.18
C ALA A 185 7.43 -19.31 0.48
N LYS A 186 7.24 -20.52 -0.02
CA LYS A 186 8.22 -21.63 0.12
C LYS A 186 9.51 -21.33 -0.65
N SER A 187 9.42 -20.81 -1.87
CA SER A 187 10.60 -20.41 -2.67
C SER A 187 11.37 -19.26 -2.00
N ILE A 188 10.68 -18.28 -1.47
CA ILE A 188 11.30 -17.20 -0.70
C ILE A 188 11.99 -17.77 0.56
N GLY A 189 11.31 -18.60 1.33
CA GLY A 189 11.88 -19.26 2.49
C GLY A 189 12.54 -18.27 3.46
N LYS A 190 13.84 -18.45 3.71
CA LYS A 190 14.69 -17.58 4.55
C LYS A 190 15.45 -16.51 3.77
N LYS A 191 15.34 -16.51 2.43
CA LYS A 191 16.04 -15.56 1.57
C LYS A 191 15.50 -14.15 1.73
N THR A 192 16.33 -13.16 1.43
CA THR A 192 15.92 -11.76 1.30
C THR A 192 15.21 -11.57 -0.04
N ALA A 193 13.94 -11.17 -0.01
CA ALA A 193 13.19 -10.90 -1.23
C ALA A 193 13.51 -9.49 -1.76
N VAL A 194 13.98 -9.41 -3.00
CA VAL A 194 14.15 -8.16 -3.75
C VAL A 194 13.06 -8.11 -4.82
N ILE A 195 12.22 -7.07 -4.82
CA ILE A 195 11.02 -7.02 -5.65
C ILE A 195 11.14 -5.88 -6.65
N TYR A 196 11.20 -6.22 -7.94
CA TYR A 196 11.27 -5.23 -9.02
C TYR A 196 9.91 -5.10 -9.71
N ALA A 197 9.56 -3.86 -10.05
CA ALA A 197 8.28 -3.50 -10.67
C ALA A 197 8.46 -2.37 -11.69
N GLY A 198 7.61 -2.32 -12.71
CA GLY A 198 7.76 -1.43 -13.86
C GLY A 198 6.68 -0.36 -14.04
N THR A 199 5.47 -0.55 -13.50
CA THR A 199 4.41 0.46 -13.52
C THR A 199 4.23 1.13 -12.15
N PRO A 200 3.60 2.31 -12.06
CA PRO A 200 3.23 2.89 -10.77
C PRO A 200 2.39 1.94 -9.90
N ILE A 201 1.46 1.20 -10.51
CA ILE A 201 0.61 0.21 -9.81
C ILE A 201 1.46 -0.94 -9.26
N THR A 202 2.26 -1.59 -10.08
CA THR A 202 3.07 -2.72 -9.62
C THR A 202 4.13 -2.30 -8.60
N TYR A 203 4.68 -1.09 -8.71
CA TYR A 203 5.64 -0.56 -7.74
C TYR A 203 4.99 -0.22 -6.39
N LEU A 204 3.79 0.36 -6.40
CA LEU A 204 2.99 0.57 -5.18
C LEU A 204 2.78 -0.78 -4.46
N VAL A 205 2.41 -1.82 -5.21
CA VAL A 205 2.19 -3.16 -4.64
C VAL A 205 3.51 -3.79 -4.19
N ALA A 206 4.61 -3.62 -4.92
CA ALA A 206 5.94 -4.08 -4.49
C ALA A 206 6.32 -3.48 -3.13
N GLN A 207 6.08 -2.18 -2.92
CA GLN A 207 6.28 -1.54 -1.63
C GLN A 207 5.41 -2.16 -0.53
N ARG A 208 4.16 -2.51 -0.84
CA ARG A 208 3.30 -3.22 0.11
C ARG A 208 3.81 -4.63 0.41
N TRP A 209 4.18 -5.43 -0.60
CA TRP A 209 4.77 -6.75 -0.40
C TRP A 209 5.96 -6.69 0.55
N LYS A 210 6.89 -5.76 0.29
CA LYS A 210 8.04 -5.50 1.16
C LYS A 210 7.60 -5.30 2.60
N THR A 211 6.65 -4.38 2.87
CA THR A 211 6.23 -4.08 4.23
C THR A 211 5.50 -5.24 4.88
N GLN A 212 4.67 -5.98 4.15
CA GLN A 212 3.99 -7.17 4.65
C GLN A 212 4.97 -8.30 4.99
N ILE A 213 5.98 -8.56 4.15
CA ILE A 213 7.06 -9.52 4.44
C ILE A 213 7.82 -9.09 5.70
N ASN A 214 8.17 -7.81 5.81
CA ASN A 214 8.86 -7.29 6.99
C ASN A 214 8.03 -7.45 8.26
N GLU A 215 6.72 -7.11 8.21
CA GLU A 215 5.86 -7.08 9.39
C GLU A 215 5.29 -8.45 9.76
N ASN A 216 4.90 -9.29 8.79
CA ASN A 216 4.30 -10.60 9.07
C ASN A 216 5.37 -11.68 9.24
N ALA A 217 6.29 -11.82 8.29
CA ALA A 217 7.31 -12.86 8.30
C ALA A 217 8.61 -12.47 9.06
N LYS A 218 8.73 -11.21 9.49
CA LYS A 218 9.96 -10.66 10.12
C LYS A 218 11.20 -10.84 9.23
N SER A 219 10.99 -10.99 7.93
CA SER A 219 12.02 -11.20 6.93
C SER A 219 12.42 -9.90 6.24
N LYS A 220 13.66 -9.84 5.79
CA LYS A 220 14.14 -8.68 5.01
C LYS A 220 13.56 -8.72 3.62
N SER A 221 13.15 -7.55 3.13
CA SER A 221 12.72 -7.37 1.74
C SER A 221 13.00 -5.95 1.29
N PHE A 222 13.33 -5.78 0.01
CA PHE A 222 13.64 -4.51 -0.63
C PHE A 222 12.89 -4.41 -1.96
N THR A 223 12.79 -3.20 -2.50
CA THR A 223 12.10 -2.97 -3.78
C THR A 223 12.96 -2.13 -4.69
N GLY A 224 12.86 -2.37 -5.99
CA GLY A 224 13.46 -1.55 -7.03
C GLY A 224 12.45 -1.21 -8.13
N TYR A 225 12.62 -0.04 -8.75
CA TYR A 225 11.74 0.43 -9.81
C TYR A 225 12.46 0.36 -11.17
N MET A 226 11.86 -0.36 -12.10
CA MET A 226 12.37 -0.39 -13.48
C MET A 226 11.90 0.84 -14.27
N PRO A 227 12.77 1.49 -15.07
CA PRO A 227 14.11 1.00 -15.46
C PRO A 227 15.27 1.43 -14.56
N GLU A 228 15.05 2.21 -13.49
CA GLU A 228 16.09 2.81 -12.64
C GLU A 228 17.10 1.79 -12.09
N VAL A 229 16.63 0.62 -11.64
CA VAL A 229 17.50 -0.46 -11.12
C VAL A 229 18.59 -0.91 -12.10
N HIS A 230 18.38 -0.69 -13.40
CA HIS A 230 19.35 -1.07 -14.44
C HIS A 230 20.45 -0.03 -14.67
N HIS A 231 20.41 1.10 -13.98
CA HIS A 231 21.46 2.12 -14.03
C HIS A 231 22.47 1.98 -12.87
N ASN A 232 22.14 1.15 -11.85
CA ASN A 232 22.94 1.01 -10.64
C ASN A 232 22.82 -0.39 -9.99
N GLU A 233 21.63 -0.79 -9.54
CA GLU A 233 21.45 -2.00 -8.72
C GLU A 233 21.82 -3.30 -9.42
N ILE A 234 21.73 -3.37 -10.76
CA ILE A 234 22.09 -4.58 -11.52
C ILE A 234 23.55 -4.99 -11.28
N LEU A 235 24.44 -4.03 -11.00
CA LEU A 235 25.85 -4.32 -10.70
C LEU A 235 26.07 -4.92 -9.31
N SER A 236 25.12 -4.76 -8.39
CA SER A 236 25.24 -5.25 -7.02
C SER A 236 25.26 -6.78 -6.91
N TRP A 237 24.86 -7.48 -7.96
CA TRP A 237 24.83 -8.94 -8.01
C TRP A 237 26.17 -9.58 -8.37
N GLU A 238 27.16 -8.79 -8.83
CA GLU A 238 28.45 -9.29 -9.34
C GLU A 238 29.45 -9.65 -8.25
N ALA A 239 29.47 -8.92 -7.13
CA ALA A 239 30.55 -8.99 -6.14
C ALA A 239 30.58 -10.33 -5.36
N ASP A 240 29.41 -10.92 -5.12
CA ASP A 240 29.28 -12.19 -4.37
C ASP A 240 28.12 -13.03 -4.97
N VAL A 241 28.43 -13.72 -6.06
CA VAL A 241 27.44 -14.54 -6.78
C VAL A 241 26.92 -15.68 -5.91
N GLU A 242 27.78 -16.34 -5.14
CA GLU A 242 27.36 -17.46 -4.27
C GLU A 242 26.50 -16.98 -3.12
N GLY A 243 26.85 -15.85 -2.50
CA GLY A 243 26.01 -15.19 -1.49
C GLY A 243 24.68 -14.70 -2.05
N SER A 244 24.68 -14.16 -3.26
CA SER A 244 23.48 -13.74 -3.96
C SER A 244 22.51 -14.91 -4.16
N LYS A 245 23.00 -16.04 -4.66
CA LYS A 245 22.22 -17.26 -4.93
C LYS A 245 21.61 -17.87 -3.67
N ASN A 246 22.39 -17.87 -2.56
CA ASN A 246 21.99 -18.52 -1.33
C ASN A 246 21.09 -17.65 -0.44
N ASN A 247 21.27 -16.32 -0.46
CA ASN A 247 20.66 -15.41 0.49
C ASN A 247 19.58 -14.50 -0.10
N PHE A 248 19.45 -14.44 -1.43
CA PHE A 248 18.50 -13.55 -2.10
C PHE A 248 17.59 -14.31 -3.05
N ILE A 249 16.45 -13.69 -3.32
CA ILE A 249 15.52 -14.08 -4.37
C ILE A 249 14.98 -12.81 -5.02
N LEU A 250 14.98 -12.77 -6.35
CA LEU A 250 14.46 -11.66 -7.11
C LEU A 250 13.04 -11.97 -7.57
N ILE A 251 12.11 -11.02 -7.36
CA ILE A 251 10.71 -11.17 -7.72
C ILE A 251 10.33 -10.06 -8.69
N PHE A 252 9.84 -10.40 -9.87
CA PHE A 252 9.29 -9.44 -10.81
C PHE A 252 7.77 -9.38 -10.65
N LEU A 253 7.24 -8.19 -10.32
CA LEU A 253 5.82 -7.89 -10.46
C LEU A 253 5.61 -7.26 -11.83
N LYS A 254 5.07 -8.04 -12.77
CA LYS A 254 4.90 -7.66 -14.18
C LYS A 254 3.49 -7.21 -14.46
N ASP A 255 3.33 -6.33 -15.44
CA ASP A 255 2.03 -5.85 -15.91
C ASP A 255 1.97 -5.80 -17.44
N ALA A 256 0.83 -6.20 -18.02
CA ALA A 256 0.64 -6.04 -19.46
C ALA A 256 0.68 -4.59 -19.92
N LYS A 257 0.46 -3.63 -19.00
CA LYS A 257 0.57 -2.19 -19.22
C LYS A 257 2.02 -1.67 -19.11
N ASP A 258 3.00 -2.52 -18.73
CA ASP A 258 4.41 -2.11 -18.72
C ASP A 258 4.85 -1.60 -20.08
N HIS A 259 5.66 -0.55 -20.08
CA HIS A 259 6.27 -0.04 -21.30
C HIS A 259 7.05 -1.14 -22.03
N LYS A 260 6.99 -1.19 -23.37
CA LYS A 260 7.64 -2.23 -24.18
C LYS A 260 9.10 -2.49 -23.84
N GLN A 261 9.84 -1.44 -23.47
CA GLN A 261 11.25 -1.57 -23.07
C GLN A 261 11.40 -2.17 -21.66
N VAL A 262 10.43 -1.94 -20.74
CA VAL A 262 10.43 -2.55 -19.42
C VAL A 262 10.17 -4.05 -19.56
N LYS A 263 9.20 -4.47 -20.38
CA LYS A 263 8.94 -5.88 -20.70
C LYS A 263 10.22 -6.57 -21.22
N LYS A 264 10.92 -5.92 -22.17
CA LYS A 264 12.19 -6.44 -22.67
C LYS A 264 13.27 -6.51 -21.58
N ARG A 265 13.29 -5.55 -20.64
CA ARG A 265 14.25 -5.55 -19.54
C ARG A 265 14.05 -6.71 -18.58
N TYR A 266 12.82 -7.14 -18.29
CA TYR A 266 12.59 -8.36 -17.48
C TYR A 266 13.28 -9.58 -18.11
N GLU A 267 13.09 -9.81 -19.41
CA GLU A 267 13.67 -10.96 -20.08
C GLU A 267 15.21 -10.88 -20.16
N LEU A 268 15.75 -9.68 -20.40
CA LEU A 268 17.20 -9.47 -20.42
C LEU A 268 17.81 -9.65 -19.02
N THR A 269 17.13 -9.16 -17.97
CA THR A 269 17.59 -9.35 -16.58
C THR A 269 17.61 -10.84 -16.20
N LYS A 270 16.61 -11.62 -16.62
CA LYS A 270 16.61 -13.08 -16.44
C LYS A 270 17.80 -13.72 -17.16
N SER A 271 18.10 -13.27 -18.37
CA SER A 271 19.24 -13.79 -19.12
C SER A 271 20.59 -13.47 -18.46
N ILE A 272 20.71 -12.29 -17.86
CA ILE A 272 21.95 -11.81 -17.22
C ILE A 272 22.11 -12.45 -15.84
N LEU A 273 21.08 -12.33 -14.98
CA LEU A 273 21.15 -12.68 -13.55
C LEU A 273 20.63 -14.08 -13.20
N GLY A 274 20.01 -14.80 -14.13
CA GLY A 274 19.32 -16.07 -13.83
C GLY A 274 20.24 -17.22 -13.37
N LYS A 275 21.58 -17.06 -13.51
CA LYS A 275 22.57 -17.98 -12.93
C LYS A 275 23.10 -17.52 -11.57
N GLU A 276 22.85 -16.28 -11.21
CA GLU A 276 23.37 -15.58 -10.02
C GLU A 276 22.34 -15.49 -8.90
N VAL A 277 21.06 -15.42 -9.26
CA VAL A 277 19.95 -15.37 -8.31
C VAL A 277 18.72 -16.08 -8.85
N GLU A 278 17.95 -16.73 -7.99
CA GLU A 278 16.65 -17.29 -8.34
C GLU A 278 15.66 -16.16 -8.64
N ILE A 279 14.93 -16.23 -9.75
CA ILE A 279 13.98 -15.21 -10.20
C ILE A 279 12.57 -15.81 -10.24
N LEU A 280 11.65 -15.19 -9.52
CA LEU A 280 10.22 -15.49 -9.59
C LEU A 280 9.50 -14.38 -10.36
N GLU A 281 8.44 -14.73 -11.06
CA GLU A 281 7.61 -13.80 -11.81
C GLU A 281 6.16 -13.91 -11.34
N VAL A 282 5.53 -12.78 -11.10
CA VAL A 282 4.10 -12.67 -10.78
C VAL A 282 3.50 -11.63 -11.73
N GLU A 283 2.55 -12.08 -12.54
CA GLU A 283 1.88 -11.20 -13.50
C GLU A 283 0.59 -10.62 -12.94
N ASN A 284 0.35 -9.35 -13.23
CA ASN A 284 -0.91 -8.69 -12.94
C ASN A 284 -1.97 -9.10 -13.96
N ILE A 285 -3.24 -8.98 -13.56
CA ILE A 285 -4.38 -9.24 -14.45
C ILE A 285 -4.60 -8.16 -15.49
N SER A 286 -4.09 -6.95 -15.24
CA SER A 286 -4.10 -5.82 -16.18
C SER A 286 -5.49 -5.48 -16.72
N SER A 287 -6.45 -5.34 -15.80
CA SER A 287 -7.85 -5.01 -16.11
C SER A 287 -8.07 -3.50 -16.36
N ASP A 288 -9.29 -3.10 -16.69
CA ASP A 288 -9.67 -1.68 -16.79
C ASP A 288 -9.98 -1.02 -15.43
N ASN A 289 -9.91 -1.80 -14.33
CA ASN A 289 -10.14 -1.35 -12.97
C ASN A 289 -8.84 -1.39 -12.18
N SER A 290 -8.19 -0.22 -11.99
CA SER A 290 -6.91 -0.11 -11.28
C SER A 290 -6.98 -0.61 -9.83
N ILE A 291 -8.13 -0.48 -9.15
CA ILE A 291 -8.30 -1.04 -7.79
C ILE A 291 -8.24 -2.57 -7.84
N LYS A 292 -8.90 -3.18 -8.81
CA LYS A 292 -8.87 -4.63 -8.99
C LYS A 292 -7.44 -5.12 -9.27
N ASP A 293 -6.68 -4.41 -10.13
CA ASP A 293 -5.29 -4.72 -10.46
C ASP A 293 -4.39 -4.63 -9.21
N ILE A 294 -4.51 -3.55 -8.44
CA ILE A 294 -3.75 -3.34 -7.20
C ILE A 294 -4.08 -4.45 -6.18
N PHE A 295 -5.35 -4.75 -5.98
CA PHE A 295 -5.77 -5.67 -4.94
C PHE A 295 -5.57 -7.15 -5.30
N TYR A 296 -5.54 -7.50 -6.58
CA TYR A 296 -5.14 -8.83 -7.02
C TYR A 296 -3.70 -9.16 -6.59
N LEU A 297 -2.75 -8.31 -6.95
CA LEU A 297 -1.36 -8.50 -6.54
C LEU A 297 -1.16 -8.33 -5.03
N THR A 298 -1.95 -7.45 -4.39
CA THR A 298 -1.96 -7.29 -2.94
C THR A 298 -2.37 -8.58 -2.24
N LEU A 299 -3.44 -9.22 -2.68
CA LEU A 299 -3.92 -10.49 -2.12
C LEU A 299 -2.82 -11.56 -2.14
N ILE A 300 -2.13 -11.70 -3.27
CA ILE A 300 -1.01 -12.64 -3.39
C ILE A 300 0.09 -12.31 -2.37
N GLY A 301 0.55 -11.06 -2.32
CA GLY A 301 1.66 -10.66 -1.44
C GLY A 301 1.33 -10.75 0.04
N ASP A 302 0.11 -10.37 0.41
CA ASP A 302 -0.36 -10.48 1.79
C ASP A 302 -0.40 -11.97 2.21
N LEU A 303 -0.93 -12.86 1.37
CA LEU A 303 -0.92 -14.30 1.60
C LEU A 303 0.52 -14.87 1.65
N VAL A 304 1.38 -14.50 0.71
CA VAL A 304 2.81 -14.88 0.69
C VAL A 304 3.46 -14.55 2.03
N SER A 305 3.27 -13.34 2.54
CA SER A 305 3.88 -12.89 3.78
C SER A 305 3.46 -13.71 5.01
N VAL A 306 2.20 -14.14 5.06
CA VAL A 306 1.68 -14.93 6.19
C VAL A 306 2.07 -16.41 6.04
N TYR A 307 2.05 -16.98 4.84
CA TYR A 307 2.55 -18.34 4.64
C TYR A 307 4.06 -18.44 4.84
N GLN A 308 4.83 -17.41 4.50
CA GLN A 308 6.24 -17.34 4.85
C GLN A 308 6.43 -17.30 6.38
N ALA A 309 5.61 -16.52 7.10
CA ALA A 309 5.63 -16.50 8.57
C ALA A 309 5.36 -17.90 9.16
N GLU A 310 4.33 -18.61 8.65
CA GLU A 310 4.03 -19.99 9.05
C GLU A 310 5.19 -20.93 8.77
N PHE A 311 5.77 -20.89 7.57
CA PHE A 311 6.93 -21.69 7.19
C PHE A 311 8.14 -21.46 8.11
N LEU A 312 8.33 -20.21 8.55
CA LEU A 312 9.44 -19.83 9.43
C LEU A 312 9.12 -20.02 10.93
N GLY A 313 7.89 -20.41 11.29
CA GLY A 313 7.45 -20.53 12.69
C GLY A 313 7.34 -19.15 13.39
N ILE A 314 7.03 -18.09 12.66
CA ILE A 314 6.95 -16.71 13.15
C ILE A 314 5.49 -16.32 13.42
N ASP A 315 5.23 -15.67 14.57
CA ASP A 315 3.94 -15.05 14.85
C ASP A 315 3.80 -13.74 14.05
N PRO A 316 2.87 -13.67 13.07
CA PRO A 316 2.65 -12.45 12.30
C PRO A 316 2.08 -11.29 13.13
N TYR A 317 1.46 -11.54 14.29
CA TYR A 317 0.88 -10.48 15.12
C TYR A 317 1.89 -9.77 16.01
N ASN A 318 3.03 -10.38 16.29
CA ASN A 318 4.06 -9.78 17.14
C ASN A 318 4.66 -8.51 16.50
N ILE A 319 4.57 -7.38 17.19
CA ILE A 319 5.10 -6.08 16.78
C ILE A 319 5.97 -5.43 17.89
N ASN A 320 6.51 -6.21 18.80
CA ASN A 320 7.21 -5.74 20.01
C ASN A 320 8.30 -4.70 19.72
N LYS A 321 9.05 -4.86 18.62
CA LYS A 321 10.10 -3.88 18.25
C LYS A 321 9.54 -2.50 17.92
N ILE A 322 8.39 -2.46 17.22
CA ILE A 322 7.70 -1.20 16.90
C ILE A 322 7.15 -0.56 18.19
N GLU A 323 6.54 -1.37 19.06
CA GLU A 323 6.01 -0.89 20.35
C GLU A 323 7.10 -0.38 21.26
N SER A 324 8.24 -1.09 21.34
CA SER A 324 9.41 -0.65 22.10
C SER A 324 9.93 0.69 21.60
N LEU A 325 10.08 0.85 20.27
CA LEU A 325 10.48 2.13 19.67
C LEU A 325 9.53 3.27 20.05
N LYS A 326 8.21 3.03 19.91
CA LYS A 326 7.20 4.04 20.28
C LYS A 326 7.23 4.42 21.76
N LYS A 327 7.49 3.46 22.65
CA LYS A 327 7.65 3.74 24.09
C LYS A 327 8.89 4.61 24.34
N MET A 328 10.02 4.26 23.72
CA MET A 328 11.27 5.04 23.87
C MET A 328 11.13 6.47 23.34
N LEU A 329 10.43 6.68 22.21
CA LEU A 329 10.16 8.01 21.66
C LEU A 329 9.28 8.87 22.60
N LYS A 330 8.40 8.25 23.39
CA LYS A 330 7.58 8.97 24.37
C LYS A 330 8.33 9.28 25.70
N GLY A 331 9.59 8.86 25.83
CA GLY A 331 10.41 9.12 27.02
C GLY A 331 10.05 8.25 28.23
N ASN A 332 9.45 7.11 28.03
CA ASN A 332 9.09 6.13 29.06
C ASN A 332 9.97 4.86 28.96
#